data_7cd5cc6e7693083fdaed7620d392cb59
#
_entry.id   7cd5cc6e7693083fdaed7620d392cb59
#
_cell.length_a   1.000
_cell.length_b   1.000
_cell.length_c   1.000
_cell.angle_alpha   90.00
_cell.angle_beta   90.00
_cell.angle_gamma   90.00
#
_symmetry.space_group_name_H-M   'P 1'
#
loop_
_entity.id
_entity.type
_entity.pdbx_description
1 polymer ?
#
loop_
_entity_poly.entity_id
_entity_poly.type
_entity_poly.pdbx_seq_one_letter_code
_entity_poly.pdbx_strand_id
1 'polypeptide(L)'
;MPLLTLEQCRAHCRIDGDFDDAILGDLLAAASDAAAAYLGRELYADQAALDQALDQLPQDMAAAVTGHEAAVAAANAETNAAKAKAMRDVADRCLAVATARSARLLQGMPANDSIRAAVRLLLGHLYAHREAVVVSAQTLDAPAGATAIAMELPFGVAALLDPYRSAATP
;
A
#
# COMPACT_ATOMS: atom_id res chain seq x y z
N MET A 1 7.60 -7.79 5.85
CA MET A 1 7.01 -9.07 6.34
C MET A 1 5.49 -8.94 6.35
N PRO A 2 4.72 -10.01 6.02
CA PRO A 2 3.26 -9.94 6.07
C PRO A 2 2.76 -9.74 7.52
N LEU A 3 1.65 -9.04 7.69
CA LEU A 3 1.05 -8.75 9.01
C LEU A 3 0.45 -10.00 9.68
N LEU A 4 0.08 -11.01 8.89
CA LEU A 4 -0.46 -12.30 9.30
C LEU A 4 0.27 -13.43 8.58
N THR A 5 0.30 -14.62 9.16
CA THR A 5 0.79 -15.82 8.48
C THR A 5 -0.32 -16.45 7.63
N LEU A 6 0.04 -17.22 6.59
CA LEU A 6 -0.94 -17.95 5.77
C LEU A 6 -1.76 -18.93 6.62
N GLU A 7 -1.15 -19.54 7.63
CA GLU A 7 -1.86 -20.39 8.58
C GLU A 7 -2.97 -19.63 9.33
N GLN A 8 -2.68 -18.40 9.79
CA GLN A 8 -3.68 -17.55 10.43
C GLN A 8 -4.79 -17.13 9.45
N CYS A 9 -4.44 -16.91 8.18
CA CYS A 9 -5.41 -16.59 7.13
C CYS A 9 -6.32 -17.81 6.85
N ARG A 10 -5.76 -19.00 6.68
CA ARG A 10 -6.51 -20.25 6.49
C ARG A 10 -7.46 -20.53 7.66
N ALA A 11 -6.96 -20.42 8.88
CA ALA A 11 -7.77 -20.61 10.08
C ALA A 11 -8.96 -19.63 10.15
N HIS A 12 -8.72 -18.36 9.79
CA HIS A 12 -9.78 -17.34 9.78
C HIS A 12 -10.84 -17.59 8.69
N CYS A 13 -10.41 -17.96 7.48
CA CYS A 13 -11.30 -18.27 6.35
C CYS A 13 -11.87 -19.70 6.40
N ARG A 14 -11.49 -20.52 7.39
CA ARG A 14 -11.90 -21.92 7.53
C ARG A 14 -11.57 -22.76 6.31
N ILE A 15 -10.35 -22.62 5.80
CA ILE A 15 -9.85 -23.33 4.63
C ILE A 15 -8.98 -24.49 5.10
N ASP A 16 -9.28 -25.68 4.59
CA ASP A 16 -8.45 -26.86 4.78
C ASP A 16 -7.46 -27.02 3.62
N GLY A 17 -6.20 -27.23 3.96
CA GLY A 17 -5.12 -27.42 2.97
C GLY A 17 -4.51 -26.10 2.48
N ASP A 18 -3.71 -26.19 1.42
CA ASP A 18 -2.86 -25.09 0.88
C ASP A 18 -3.25 -24.65 -0.54
N PHE A 19 -4.32 -25.19 -1.08
CA PHE A 19 -4.76 -24.94 -2.47
C PHE A 19 -5.00 -23.46 -2.74
N ASP A 20 -5.55 -22.73 -1.79
CA ASP A 20 -5.87 -21.31 -1.92
C ASP A 20 -4.75 -20.37 -1.40
N ASP A 21 -3.58 -20.86 -1.05
CA ASP A 21 -2.51 -20.08 -0.41
C ASP A 21 -2.05 -18.89 -1.28
N ALA A 22 -1.95 -19.07 -2.59
CA ALA A 22 -1.57 -17.99 -3.49
C ALA A 22 -2.62 -16.86 -3.46
N ILE A 23 -3.90 -17.21 -3.53
CA ILE A 23 -5.02 -16.27 -3.49
C ILE A 23 -5.06 -15.59 -2.11
N LEU A 24 -4.88 -16.35 -1.03
CA LEU A 24 -4.83 -15.80 0.32
C LEU A 24 -3.68 -14.81 0.51
N GLY A 25 -2.52 -15.09 -0.10
CA GLY A 25 -1.38 -14.17 -0.09
C GLY A 25 -1.70 -12.83 -0.75
N ASP A 26 -2.31 -12.87 -1.93
CA ASP A 26 -2.72 -11.67 -2.68
C ASP A 26 -3.80 -10.87 -1.93
N LEU A 27 -4.80 -11.57 -1.38
CA LEU A 27 -5.86 -10.93 -0.60
C LEU A 27 -5.35 -10.35 0.73
N LEU A 28 -4.37 -10.99 1.36
CA LEU A 28 -3.72 -10.46 2.56
C LEU A 28 -2.94 -9.18 2.24
N ALA A 29 -2.23 -9.14 1.12
CA ALA A 29 -1.55 -7.93 0.66
C ALA A 29 -2.57 -6.81 0.44
N ALA A 30 -3.65 -7.07 -0.30
CA ALA A 30 -4.71 -6.10 -0.56
C ALA A 30 -5.40 -5.61 0.73
N ALA A 31 -5.68 -6.51 1.68
CA ALA A 31 -6.27 -6.15 2.98
C ALA A 31 -5.32 -5.29 3.82
N SER A 32 -4.01 -5.60 3.78
CA SER A 32 -2.98 -4.83 4.49
C SER A 32 -2.81 -3.43 3.89
N ASP A 33 -2.80 -3.32 2.56
CA ASP A 33 -2.73 -2.05 1.84
C ASP A 33 -3.97 -1.18 2.10
N ALA A 34 -5.17 -1.78 2.11
CA ALA A 34 -6.40 -1.06 2.43
C ALA A 34 -6.39 -0.53 3.87
N ALA A 35 -5.92 -1.32 4.84
CA ALA A 35 -5.76 -0.88 6.22
C ALA A 35 -4.72 0.24 6.35
N ALA A 36 -3.56 0.13 5.70
CA ALA A 36 -2.52 1.16 5.68
C ALA A 36 -3.01 2.46 5.03
N ALA A 37 -3.74 2.36 3.93
CA ALA A 37 -4.35 3.51 3.25
C ALA A 37 -5.38 4.22 4.14
N TYR A 38 -6.24 3.47 4.83
CA TYR A 38 -7.22 4.03 5.75
C TYR A 38 -6.56 4.75 6.94
N LEU A 39 -5.49 4.16 7.47
CA LEU A 39 -4.71 4.74 8.57
C LEU A 39 -3.86 5.95 8.14
N GLY A 40 -3.57 6.10 6.85
CA GLY A 40 -2.63 7.07 6.32
C GLY A 40 -1.18 6.81 6.76
N ARG A 41 -0.82 5.55 7.07
CA ARG A 41 0.48 5.13 7.62
C ARG A 41 0.95 3.83 6.99
N GLU A 42 2.26 3.61 6.99
CA GLU A 42 2.84 2.30 6.68
C GLU A 42 2.66 1.36 7.89
N LEU A 43 2.33 0.09 7.62
CA LEU A 43 2.15 -0.93 8.65
C LEU A 43 3.29 -1.95 8.61
N TYR A 44 3.85 -2.25 9.77
CA TYR A 44 4.94 -3.21 9.94
C TYR A 44 4.49 -4.39 10.82
N ALA A 45 5.03 -5.57 10.56
CA ALA A 45 4.67 -6.76 11.32
C ALA A 45 4.97 -6.61 12.82
N ASP A 46 6.09 -5.99 13.15
CA ASP A 46 6.56 -5.74 14.51
C ASP A 46 7.46 -4.49 14.56
N GLN A 47 7.90 -4.14 15.77
CA GLN A 47 8.78 -2.99 15.99
C GLN A 47 10.14 -3.18 15.31
N ALA A 48 10.69 -4.39 15.29
CA ALA A 48 11.99 -4.65 14.68
C ALA A 48 11.97 -4.42 13.16
N ALA A 49 10.87 -4.78 12.49
CA ALA A 49 10.68 -4.50 11.07
C ALA A 49 10.56 -2.99 10.78
N LEU A 50 9.91 -2.23 11.66
CA LEU A 50 9.85 -0.77 11.55
C LEU A 50 11.23 -0.15 11.76
N ASP A 51 11.95 -0.55 12.82
CA ASP A 51 13.29 -0.04 13.12
C ASP A 51 14.24 -0.31 11.97
N GLN A 52 14.23 -1.52 11.40
CA GLN A 52 15.01 -1.86 10.22
C GLN A 52 14.71 -0.96 9.01
N ALA A 53 13.43 -0.67 8.78
CA ALA A 53 13.02 0.22 7.69
C ALA A 53 13.46 1.67 7.93
N LEU A 54 13.42 2.15 9.18
CA LEU A 54 13.90 3.46 9.58
C LEU A 54 15.43 3.57 9.43
N ASP A 55 16.19 2.54 9.81
CA ASP A 55 17.64 2.50 9.67
C ASP A 55 18.08 2.52 8.19
N GLN A 56 17.30 1.91 7.31
CA GLN A 56 17.56 1.89 5.86
C GLN A 56 17.20 3.20 5.16
N LEU A 57 16.25 3.98 5.72
CA LEU A 57 15.71 5.17 5.08
C LEU A 57 16.75 6.21 4.64
N PRO A 58 17.81 6.56 5.42
CA PRO A 58 18.81 7.52 4.99
C PRO A 58 19.54 7.08 3.71
N GLN A 59 19.84 5.79 3.58
CA GLN A 59 20.49 5.22 2.41
C GLN A 59 19.58 5.25 1.19
N ASP A 60 18.31 4.87 1.35
CA ASP A 60 17.30 4.89 0.29
C ASP A 60 17.09 6.32 -0.22
N MET A 61 17.02 7.30 0.67
CA MET A 61 16.88 8.72 0.29
C MET A 61 18.14 9.26 -0.40
N ALA A 62 19.34 8.91 0.08
CA ALA A 62 20.58 9.30 -0.59
C ALA A 62 20.66 8.72 -2.01
N ALA A 63 20.26 7.45 -2.19
CA ALA A 63 20.19 6.81 -3.50
C ALA A 63 19.18 7.50 -4.43
N ALA A 64 18.01 7.88 -3.91
CA ALA A 64 16.98 8.59 -4.68
C ALA A 64 17.45 9.98 -5.14
N VAL A 65 18.14 10.73 -4.27
CA VAL A 65 18.72 12.04 -4.61
C VAL A 65 19.82 11.89 -5.67
N THR A 66 20.75 10.96 -5.48
CA THR A 66 21.82 10.70 -6.45
C THR A 66 21.26 10.26 -7.82
N GLY A 67 20.23 9.40 -7.81
CA GLY A 67 19.55 8.99 -9.04
C GLY A 67 18.86 10.16 -9.76
N HIS A 68 18.22 11.04 -9.01
CA HIS A 68 17.61 12.26 -9.55
C HIS A 68 18.66 13.18 -10.19
N GLU A 69 19.78 13.47 -9.49
CA GLU A 69 20.87 14.30 -10.01
C GLU A 69 21.44 13.74 -11.31
N ALA A 70 21.69 12.43 -11.36
CA ALA A 70 22.17 11.76 -12.56
C ALA A 70 21.16 11.84 -13.74
N ALA A 71 19.87 11.66 -13.46
CA ALA A 71 18.81 11.76 -14.46
C ALA A 71 18.67 13.19 -15.00
N VAL A 72 18.77 14.20 -14.13
CA VAL A 72 18.73 15.62 -14.54
C VAL A 72 19.98 15.97 -15.36
N ALA A 73 21.16 15.48 -15.00
CA ALA A 73 22.37 15.66 -15.78
C ALA A 73 22.24 15.05 -17.20
N ALA A 74 21.70 13.83 -17.29
CA ALA A 74 21.40 13.18 -18.57
C ALA A 74 20.37 13.99 -19.41
N ALA A 75 19.35 14.52 -18.76
CA ALA A 75 18.33 15.35 -19.44
C ALA A 75 18.94 16.67 -19.96
N ASN A 76 19.90 17.26 -19.25
CA ASN A 76 20.59 18.47 -19.67
C ASN A 76 21.56 18.25 -20.84
N ALA A 77 22.06 17.04 -21.03
CA ALA A 77 22.89 16.62 -22.16
C ALA A 77 22.06 16.27 -23.41
N GLU A 78 20.74 16.12 -23.30
CA GLU A 78 19.86 15.82 -24.42
C GLU A 78 19.64 17.04 -25.28
N THR A 79 19.82 16.88 -26.59
CA THR A 79 19.69 17.96 -27.58
C THR A 79 18.24 18.27 -27.98
N ASN A 80 17.36 17.28 -27.85
CA ASN A 80 15.94 17.45 -28.10
C ASN A 80 15.23 18.04 -26.88
N ALA A 81 14.78 19.28 -26.95
CA ALA A 81 14.18 20.03 -25.84
C ALA A 81 12.94 19.35 -25.27
N ALA A 82 12.09 18.75 -26.12
CA ALA A 82 10.88 18.05 -25.66
C ALA A 82 11.23 16.76 -24.89
N LYS A 83 12.21 16.02 -25.38
CA LYS A 83 12.72 14.81 -24.70
C LYS A 83 13.42 15.17 -23.40
N ALA A 84 14.28 16.22 -23.41
CA ALA A 84 14.94 16.73 -22.21
C ALA A 84 13.94 17.12 -21.11
N LYS A 85 12.83 17.79 -21.50
CA LYS A 85 11.76 18.13 -20.57
C LYS A 85 11.09 16.88 -20.00
N ALA A 86 10.71 15.92 -20.83
CA ALA A 86 10.08 14.68 -20.39
C ALA A 86 10.98 13.88 -19.42
N MET A 87 12.29 13.83 -19.68
CA MET A 87 13.26 13.18 -18.78
C MET A 87 13.32 13.88 -17.41
N ARG A 88 13.29 15.20 -17.35
CA ARG A 88 13.25 15.96 -16.09
C ARG A 88 11.94 15.71 -15.33
N ASP A 89 10.80 15.79 -16.02
CA ASP A 89 9.50 15.53 -15.41
C ASP A 89 9.43 14.11 -14.77
N VAL A 90 10.04 13.11 -15.41
CA VAL A 90 10.17 11.75 -14.86
C VAL A 90 11.10 11.72 -13.65
N ALA A 91 12.28 12.37 -13.72
CA ALA A 91 13.23 12.43 -12.61
C ALA A 91 12.58 13.08 -11.36
N ASP A 92 11.92 14.21 -11.54
CA ASP A 92 11.21 14.94 -10.48
C ASP A 92 10.10 14.09 -9.88
N ARG A 93 9.35 13.34 -10.71
CA ARG A 93 8.31 12.43 -10.24
C ARG A 93 8.89 11.29 -9.40
N CYS A 94 10.01 10.70 -9.81
CA CYS A 94 10.67 9.63 -9.06
C CYS A 94 11.12 10.12 -7.68
N LEU A 95 11.75 11.29 -7.60
CA LEU A 95 12.16 11.88 -6.32
C LEU A 95 10.96 12.22 -5.44
N ALA A 96 9.89 12.79 -6.00
CA ALA A 96 8.67 13.08 -5.27
C ALA A 96 8.01 11.81 -4.68
N VAL A 97 8.02 10.69 -5.42
CA VAL A 97 7.52 9.40 -4.93
C VAL A 97 8.39 8.89 -3.78
N ALA A 98 9.72 8.96 -3.90
CA ALA A 98 10.63 8.54 -2.81
C ALA A 98 10.42 9.40 -1.56
N THR A 99 10.27 10.71 -1.70
CA THR A 99 10.00 11.64 -0.59
C THR A 99 8.65 11.35 0.08
N ALA A 100 7.60 11.12 -0.70
CA ALA A 100 6.29 10.78 -0.16
C ALA A 100 6.30 9.43 0.58
N ARG A 101 7.07 8.45 0.07
CA ARG A 101 7.26 7.17 0.74
C ARG A 101 7.99 7.35 2.07
N SER A 102 9.07 8.14 2.11
CA SER A 102 9.81 8.42 3.34
C SER A 102 8.94 9.08 4.40
N ALA A 103 8.10 10.04 4.02
CA ALA A 103 7.17 10.69 4.94
C ALA A 103 6.15 9.70 5.55
N ARG A 104 5.62 8.75 4.76
CA ARG A 104 4.73 7.70 5.26
C ARG A 104 5.45 6.72 6.19
N LEU A 105 6.71 6.36 5.87
CA LEU A 105 7.51 5.47 6.70
C LEU A 105 7.82 6.10 8.06
N LEU A 106 8.13 7.39 8.11
CA LEU A 106 8.34 8.13 9.36
C LEU A 106 7.08 8.17 10.25
N GLN A 107 5.90 8.00 9.68
CA GLN A 107 4.63 7.84 10.41
C GLN A 107 4.24 6.36 10.58
N GLY A 108 5.10 5.44 10.18
CA GLY A 108 4.89 4.00 10.25
C GLY A 108 4.66 3.53 11.68
N MET A 109 3.95 2.42 11.81
CA MET A 109 3.69 1.80 13.12
C MET A 109 3.69 0.27 13.04
N PRO A 110 4.07 -0.43 14.13
CA PRO A 110 3.88 -1.86 14.22
C PRO A 110 2.39 -2.20 14.35
N ALA A 111 1.96 -3.26 13.67
CA ALA A 111 0.60 -3.74 13.76
C ALA A 111 0.33 -4.33 15.14
N ASN A 112 -0.60 -3.74 15.88
CA ASN A 112 -1.13 -4.28 17.12
C ASN A 112 -2.29 -5.27 16.86
N ASP A 113 -2.83 -5.85 17.91
CA ASP A 113 -3.90 -6.86 17.80
C ASP A 113 -5.18 -6.30 17.13
N SER A 114 -5.52 -5.04 17.39
CA SER A 114 -6.68 -4.38 16.76
C SER A 114 -6.50 -4.24 15.24
N ILE A 115 -5.31 -3.81 14.80
CA ILE A 115 -4.98 -3.69 13.38
C ILE A 115 -4.96 -5.07 12.72
N ARG A 116 -4.36 -6.08 13.37
CA ARG A 116 -4.37 -7.45 12.87
C ARG A 116 -5.78 -8.04 12.77
N ALA A 117 -6.65 -7.73 13.74
CA ALA A 117 -8.05 -8.12 13.71
C ALA A 117 -8.79 -7.45 12.54
N ALA A 118 -8.55 -6.15 12.31
CA ALA A 118 -9.11 -5.42 11.18
C ALA A 118 -8.66 -6.01 9.82
N VAL A 119 -7.36 -6.33 9.67
CA VAL A 119 -6.83 -6.98 8.47
C VAL A 119 -7.45 -8.36 8.26
N ARG A 120 -7.68 -9.16 9.33
CA ARG A 120 -8.40 -10.44 9.23
C ARG A 120 -9.83 -10.27 8.74
N LEU A 121 -10.56 -9.28 9.25
CA LEU A 121 -11.92 -8.99 8.80
C LEU A 121 -11.96 -8.57 7.34
N LEU A 122 -11.03 -7.71 6.91
CA LEU A 122 -10.87 -7.32 5.50
C LEU A 122 -10.56 -8.52 4.63
N LEU A 123 -9.60 -9.36 5.02
CA LEU A 123 -9.25 -10.57 4.31
C LEU A 123 -10.45 -11.50 4.14
N GLY A 124 -11.18 -11.77 5.24
CA GLY A 124 -12.38 -12.63 5.21
C GLY A 124 -13.46 -12.05 4.29
N HIS A 125 -13.66 -10.73 4.31
CA HIS A 125 -14.60 -10.07 3.42
C HIS A 125 -14.18 -10.19 1.95
N LEU A 126 -12.92 -9.93 1.62
CA LEU A 126 -12.38 -10.07 0.26
C LEU A 126 -12.47 -11.52 -0.23
N TYR A 127 -12.15 -12.48 0.63
CA TYR A 127 -12.25 -13.91 0.30
C TYR A 127 -13.70 -14.36 0.04
N ALA A 128 -14.64 -13.92 0.86
CA ALA A 128 -16.07 -14.25 0.70
C ALA A 128 -16.69 -13.60 -0.56
N HIS A 129 -16.17 -12.44 -1.00
CA HIS A 129 -16.72 -11.66 -2.10
C HIS A 129 -15.78 -11.59 -3.31
N ARG A 130 -14.86 -12.55 -3.44
CA ARG A 130 -13.86 -12.59 -4.53
C ARG A 130 -14.46 -12.51 -5.94
N GLU A 131 -15.67 -13.01 -6.14
CA GLU A 131 -16.36 -12.94 -7.42
C GLU A 131 -17.07 -11.58 -7.66
N ALA A 132 -17.51 -10.89 -6.60
CA ALA A 132 -18.15 -9.59 -6.70
C ALA A 132 -17.18 -8.49 -7.17
N VAL A 133 -15.89 -8.61 -6.86
CA VAL A 133 -14.84 -7.70 -7.34
C VAL A 133 -14.66 -7.83 -8.86
N VAL A 134 -14.80 -9.02 -9.41
CA VAL A 134 -14.71 -9.28 -10.86
C VAL A 134 -15.93 -8.71 -11.61
N VAL A 135 -17.13 -8.80 -11.04
CA VAL A 135 -18.36 -8.28 -11.65
C VAL A 135 -18.35 -6.76 -11.72
N SER A 136 -17.80 -6.07 -10.72
CA SER A 136 -17.68 -4.61 -10.73
C SER A 136 -16.72 -4.09 -11.81
N ALA A 137 -15.74 -4.90 -12.22
CA ALA A 137 -14.83 -4.58 -13.32
C ALA A 137 -15.46 -4.81 -14.72
N GLN A 138 -16.53 -5.60 -14.82
CA GLN A 138 -17.19 -5.91 -16.11
C GLN A 138 -18.31 -4.93 -16.49
N THR A 139 -18.74 -4.03 -15.59
CA THR A 139 -19.68 -2.96 -15.92
C THR A 139 -18.99 -1.72 -16.53
N LEU A 140 -18.02 -1.94 -17.42
CA LEU A 140 -17.25 -0.88 -18.09
C LEU A 140 -18.02 -0.15 -19.22
N ASP A 141 -19.34 -0.27 -19.28
CA ASP A 141 -20.20 0.57 -20.12
C ASP A 141 -20.84 1.75 -19.36
N ALA A 142 -20.31 2.09 -18.19
CA ALA A 142 -20.74 3.30 -17.49
C ALA A 142 -20.10 4.55 -18.13
N PRO A 143 -20.89 5.62 -18.41
CA PRO A 143 -20.36 6.84 -19.00
C PRO A 143 -19.26 7.45 -18.12
N ALA A 144 -18.28 8.10 -18.79
CA ALA A 144 -17.17 8.79 -18.13
C ALA A 144 -17.66 9.73 -17.01
N GLY A 145 -17.51 9.29 -15.75
CA GLY A 145 -18.06 9.92 -14.56
C GLY A 145 -18.43 8.91 -13.46
N ALA A 146 -18.27 7.61 -13.72
CA ALA A 146 -18.47 6.60 -12.69
C ALA A 146 -17.46 6.82 -11.56
N THR A 147 -17.94 7.38 -10.48
CA THR A 147 -17.30 7.46 -9.18
C THR A 147 -16.68 6.09 -8.89
N ALA A 148 -15.37 6.05 -8.66
CA ALA A 148 -14.74 4.89 -8.06
C ALA A 148 -15.61 4.51 -6.85
N ILE A 149 -16.21 3.32 -6.89
CA ILE A 149 -16.96 2.81 -5.75
C ILE A 149 -15.94 2.71 -4.63
N ALA A 150 -15.94 3.68 -3.73
CA ALA A 150 -15.17 3.61 -2.51
C ALA A 150 -15.66 2.33 -1.83
N MET A 151 -14.82 1.32 -1.77
CA MET A 151 -15.16 0.06 -1.12
C MET A 151 -15.40 0.40 0.35
N GLU A 152 -16.68 0.46 0.76
CA GLU A 152 -17.01 0.70 2.16
C GLU A 152 -16.34 -0.39 2.98
N LEU A 153 -15.60 0.04 4.01
CA LEU A 153 -14.97 -0.90 4.92
C LEU A 153 -16.03 -1.79 5.58
N PRO A 154 -15.82 -3.09 5.69
CA PRO A 154 -16.73 -3.99 6.39
C PRO A 154 -17.04 -3.48 7.79
N PHE A 155 -18.26 -3.77 8.28
CA PHE A 155 -18.69 -3.38 9.62
C PHE A 155 -17.63 -3.78 10.67
N GLY A 156 -17.27 -2.84 11.53
CA GLY A 156 -16.30 -3.04 12.62
C GLY A 156 -14.84 -2.77 12.24
N VAL A 157 -14.44 -2.79 10.96
CA VAL A 157 -13.06 -2.52 10.55
C VAL A 157 -12.68 -1.07 10.88
N ALA A 158 -13.53 -0.11 10.53
CA ALA A 158 -13.29 1.30 10.83
C ALA A 158 -13.13 1.52 12.35
N ALA A 159 -14.02 0.96 13.17
CA ALA A 159 -13.95 1.10 14.62
C ALA A 159 -12.63 0.57 15.23
N LEU A 160 -12.05 -0.47 14.63
CA LEU A 160 -10.76 -1.02 15.05
C LEU A 160 -9.58 -0.16 14.61
N LEU A 161 -9.70 0.54 13.49
CA LEU A 161 -8.63 1.33 12.89
C LEU A 161 -8.65 2.81 13.30
N ASP A 162 -9.82 3.41 13.52
CA ASP A 162 -9.98 4.84 13.83
C ASP A 162 -9.06 5.37 14.93
N PRO A 163 -8.83 4.66 16.07
CA PRO A 163 -7.95 5.15 17.12
C PRO A 163 -6.49 5.35 16.68
N TYR A 164 -6.08 4.73 15.59
CA TYR A 164 -4.70 4.73 15.09
C TYR A 164 -4.52 5.57 13.82
N ARG A 165 -5.59 6.16 13.32
CA ARG A 165 -5.56 6.97 12.11
C ARG A 165 -4.65 8.18 12.31
N SER A 166 -3.76 8.44 11.35
CA SER A 166 -3.00 9.69 11.37
C SER A 166 -3.98 10.85 11.19
N ALA A 167 -3.90 11.87 12.05
CA ALA A 167 -4.60 13.10 11.78
C ALA A 167 -4.07 13.62 10.44
N ALA A 168 -4.93 13.71 9.44
CA ALA A 168 -4.56 14.34 8.18
C ALA A 168 -4.14 15.76 8.55
N THR A 169 -2.85 16.06 8.40
CA THR A 169 -2.40 17.44 8.43
C THR A 169 -3.04 18.10 7.20
N PRO A 170 -3.83 19.16 7.36
CA PRO A 170 -4.49 19.84 6.25
C PRO A 170 -3.51 20.41 5.25
#